data_9d0e19a35e3e314ac536c7274163c37c
#
_entry.id   9d0e19a35e3e314ac536c7274163c37c
#
_cell.length_a   1.000
_cell.length_b   1.000
_cell.length_c   1.000
_cell.angle_alpha   90.00
_cell.angle_beta   90.00
_cell.angle_gamma   90.00
#
_symmetry.space_group_name_H-M   'P 1'
#
loop_
_entity.id
_entity.type
_entity.pdbx_description
1 polymer ?
#
loop_
_entity_poly.entity_id
_entity_poly.type
_entity_poly.pdbx_seq_one_letter_code
_entity_poly.pdbx_strand_id
1 'polypeptide(L)'
;MVYNEFIRCEVCGCITRIRLQVGWLDEHPIAVTCGKCGISLKGKVKIGQDTLELKFEFENAERVNATPTTIPNYVVECSGEFTTIKMCDGWCLQENFITPFIRYQQKSGDIDNYKSFGDSVTTLKQTASMWPQYKRVLQLYKDGNQEYLKQEIKKLFPEEYIMCRNELEIMRAVRMIEVHGFLSPLKPVILDFPQIGSDILKLDKEKMNCLIEYLNTHDGYSLKQMQEQINTLLGEFVVAYPYLLPALSLQFCDEGSVDFEVEGTTTSTYEDVKQFYLDSYETLGNLLIIPAAIDNIKNRGDANDFIANNAGIVSLDKFITATKANRFHLYNKNELYMRTIEVKYNQKLRNAIGHNDVEYETSTQKIIYIPDPKKREKKLSEYLLEFEIEALSMFQAILVISEYLYRLRELELLTKGVVPLPVEFPVKERKKKKIYPNEKCPCGSG
;
A
#
# COMPACT_ATOMS: atom_id res chain seq x y z
N MET A 1 15.35 -17.51 -9.69
CA MET A 1 16.28 -17.71 -10.82
C MET A 1 16.96 -16.40 -11.14
N VAL A 2 18.22 -16.41 -11.64
CA VAL A 2 18.92 -15.16 -12.06
C VAL A 2 19.23 -15.24 -13.54
N TYR A 3 18.78 -14.23 -14.28
CA TYR A 3 19.07 -14.06 -15.70
C TYR A 3 20.13 -12.98 -15.91
N ASN A 4 20.97 -13.18 -16.93
CA ASN A 4 21.96 -12.21 -17.36
C ASN A 4 21.62 -11.75 -18.76
N GLU A 5 21.45 -10.45 -18.94
CA GLU A 5 21.16 -9.81 -20.22
C GLU A 5 22.15 -8.66 -20.44
N PHE A 6 22.51 -8.40 -21.69
CA PHE A 6 23.39 -7.33 -22.05
C PHE A 6 22.64 -6.31 -22.89
N ILE A 7 22.68 -5.06 -22.48
CA ILE A 7 22.08 -3.95 -23.19
C ILE A 7 23.14 -2.92 -23.56
N ARG A 8 22.98 -2.32 -24.72
CA ARG A 8 23.84 -1.22 -25.22
C ARG A 8 23.07 0.08 -25.18
N CYS A 9 23.60 1.07 -24.48
CA CYS A 9 23.05 2.41 -24.47
C CYS A 9 23.11 3.01 -25.90
N GLU A 10 21.95 3.46 -26.40
CA GLU A 10 21.85 4.07 -27.74
C GLU A 10 22.58 5.42 -27.86
N VAL A 11 22.80 6.11 -26.72
CA VAL A 11 23.45 7.43 -26.68
C VAL A 11 24.98 7.33 -26.73
N CYS A 12 25.59 6.45 -25.94
CA CYS A 12 27.04 6.42 -25.79
C CYS A 12 27.70 5.08 -26.13
N GLY A 13 26.92 4.08 -26.53
CA GLY A 13 27.40 2.74 -26.88
C GLY A 13 27.90 1.89 -25.70
N CYS A 14 27.76 2.38 -24.47
CA CYS A 14 28.20 1.68 -23.27
C CYS A 14 27.38 0.39 -23.09
N ILE A 15 28.04 -0.72 -22.77
CA ILE A 15 27.40 -2.02 -22.53
C ILE A 15 27.20 -2.22 -21.04
N THR A 16 25.96 -2.42 -20.64
CA THR A 16 25.58 -2.75 -19.27
C THR A 16 25.08 -4.20 -19.21
N ARG A 17 25.61 -4.97 -18.29
CA ARG A 17 25.09 -6.30 -17.97
C ARG A 17 24.03 -6.18 -16.88
N ILE A 18 22.81 -6.53 -17.21
CA ILE A 18 21.72 -6.64 -16.27
C ILE A 18 21.71 -8.06 -15.69
N ARG A 19 21.76 -8.16 -14.37
CA ARG A 19 21.65 -9.38 -13.62
C ARG A 19 20.31 -9.38 -12.90
N LEU A 20 19.28 -9.94 -13.55
CA LEU A 20 17.89 -9.90 -13.08
C LEU A 20 17.58 -11.10 -12.20
N GLN A 21 17.22 -10.84 -10.95
CA GLN A 21 16.56 -11.80 -10.08
C GLN A 21 15.07 -11.89 -10.47
N VAL A 22 14.65 -13.00 -11.05
CA VAL A 22 13.23 -13.28 -11.33
C VAL A 22 12.57 -13.83 -10.07
N GLY A 23 11.44 -13.26 -9.70
CA GLY A 23 10.65 -13.61 -8.52
C GLY A 23 9.19 -13.96 -8.86
N TRP A 24 8.23 -13.35 -8.16
CA TRP A 24 6.80 -13.64 -8.28
C TRP A 24 6.06 -12.81 -9.33
N LEU A 25 6.62 -11.67 -9.75
CA LEU A 25 6.00 -10.81 -10.74
C LEU A 25 6.01 -11.47 -12.14
N ASP A 26 4.94 -11.27 -12.91
CA ASP A 26 4.87 -11.66 -14.32
C ASP A 26 5.54 -10.63 -15.23
N GLU A 27 5.58 -9.38 -14.78
CA GLU A 27 6.27 -8.28 -15.42
C GLU A 27 7.16 -7.56 -14.38
N HIS A 28 8.48 -7.60 -14.59
CA HIS A 28 9.45 -6.94 -13.71
C HIS A 28 9.77 -5.57 -14.26
N PRO A 29 9.43 -4.48 -13.57
CA PRO A 29 9.90 -3.15 -13.95
C PRO A 29 11.41 -3.05 -13.74
N ILE A 30 12.08 -2.34 -14.63
CA ILE A 30 13.52 -2.06 -14.56
C ILE A 30 13.73 -0.55 -14.75
N ALA A 31 14.40 0.06 -13.80
CA ALA A 31 14.80 1.45 -13.82
C ALA A 31 16.29 1.54 -13.47
N VAL A 32 17.13 1.50 -14.47
CA VAL A 32 18.59 1.61 -14.34
C VAL A 32 19.10 2.80 -15.11
N THR A 33 20.34 3.20 -14.85
CA THR A 33 20.97 4.36 -15.46
C THR A 33 22.26 3.94 -16.17
N CYS A 34 22.52 4.49 -17.33
CA CYS A 34 23.79 4.28 -18.00
C CYS A 34 24.93 4.88 -17.16
N GLY A 35 25.87 4.04 -16.71
CA GLY A 35 26.98 4.47 -15.88
C GLY A 35 27.94 5.45 -16.54
N LYS A 36 27.93 5.56 -17.90
CA LYS A 36 28.79 6.45 -18.62
C LYS A 36 28.17 7.81 -18.90
N CYS A 37 26.95 7.86 -19.42
CA CYS A 37 26.32 9.12 -19.85
C CYS A 37 25.15 9.57 -18.96
N GLY A 38 24.75 8.78 -17.96
CA GLY A 38 23.69 9.14 -17.01
C GLY A 38 22.27 9.05 -17.54
N ILE A 39 22.05 8.64 -18.81
CA ILE A 39 20.69 8.51 -19.34
C ILE A 39 19.96 7.34 -18.69
N SER A 40 18.65 7.50 -18.47
CA SER A 40 17.80 6.42 -17.99
C SER A 40 17.64 5.32 -19.04
N LEU A 41 17.86 4.08 -18.65
CA LEU A 41 17.64 2.84 -19.41
C LEU A 41 16.44 2.12 -18.81
N LYS A 42 15.29 2.80 -18.81
CA LYS A 42 14.04 2.30 -18.21
C LYS A 42 13.43 1.23 -19.10
N GLY A 43 12.87 0.20 -18.46
CA GLY A 43 12.24 -0.87 -19.21
C GLY A 43 11.47 -1.84 -18.34
N LYS A 44 11.16 -2.98 -18.93
CA LYS A 44 10.48 -4.07 -18.26
C LYS A 44 10.83 -5.41 -18.86
N VAL A 45 10.74 -6.44 -18.04
CA VAL A 45 10.92 -7.82 -18.45
C VAL A 45 9.63 -8.58 -18.19
N LYS A 46 9.03 -9.09 -19.25
CA LYS A 46 7.86 -9.96 -19.17
C LYS A 46 8.26 -11.42 -19.21
N ILE A 47 7.65 -12.22 -18.35
CA ILE A 47 7.84 -13.67 -18.32
C ILE A 47 6.67 -14.31 -19.05
N GLY A 48 6.95 -15.09 -20.09
CA GLY A 48 5.93 -15.87 -20.78
C GLY A 48 5.44 -16.99 -19.85
N GLN A 49 4.14 -17.00 -19.56
CA GLN A 49 3.55 -18.00 -18.63
C GLN A 49 3.69 -19.44 -19.14
N ASP A 50 3.63 -19.66 -20.46
CA ASP A 50 3.68 -21.01 -21.04
C ASP A 50 5.08 -21.42 -21.52
N THR A 51 5.93 -20.48 -21.89
CA THR A 51 7.22 -20.74 -22.55
C THR A 51 8.43 -20.45 -21.68
N LEU A 52 8.25 -19.78 -20.54
CA LEU A 52 9.34 -19.23 -19.72
C LEU A 52 10.29 -18.30 -20.51
N GLU A 53 9.88 -17.84 -21.68
CA GLU A 53 10.65 -16.89 -22.48
C GLU A 53 10.59 -15.51 -21.83
N LEU A 54 11.75 -14.86 -21.74
CA LEU A 54 11.86 -13.51 -21.24
C LEU A 54 11.84 -12.52 -22.41
N LYS A 55 10.87 -11.59 -22.38
CA LYS A 55 10.80 -10.47 -23.31
C LYS A 55 11.27 -9.22 -22.63
N PHE A 56 12.36 -8.65 -23.15
CA PHE A 56 12.97 -7.43 -22.66
C PHE A 56 12.52 -6.26 -23.53
N GLU A 57 11.98 -5.22 -22.91
CA GLU A 57 11.61 -3.95 -23.53
C GLU A 57 12.37 -2.84 -22.81
N PHE A 58 13.19 -2.04 -23.51
CA PHE A 58 13.96 -0.94 -22.94
C PHE A 58 13.77 0.33 -23.73
N GLU A 59 13.81 1.46 -23.05
CA GLU A 59 13.97 2.79 -23.61
C GLU A 59 15.46 3.17 -23.56
N ASN A 60 15.96 3.80 -24.64
CA ASN A 60 17.35 4.27 -24.81
C ASN A 60 18.39 3.15 -24.79
N ALA A 61 17.99 1.90 -24.96
CA ALA A 61 18.93 0.78 -25.02
C ALA A 61 18.43 -0.33 -25.95
N GLU A 62 19.38 -0.95 -26.64
CA GLU A 62 19.14 -2.14 -27.45
C GLU A 62 19.74 -3.40 -26.79
N ARG A 63 19.09 -4.53 -26.98
CA ARG A 63 19.59 -5.82 -26.54
C ARG A 63 20.83 -6.23 -27.35
N VAL A 64 21.86 -6.72 -26.69
CA VAL A 64 23.09 -7.19 -27.32
C VAL A 64 23.18 -8.71 -27.22
N ASN A 65 23.39 -9.39 -28.37
CA ASN A 65 23.73 -10.80 -28.37
C ASN A 65 25.16 -10.98 -27.83
N ALA A 66 25.28 -11.27 -26.54
CA ALA A 66 26.54 -11.43 -25.86
C ALA A 66 27.22 -12.74 -26.25
N THR A 67 28.52 -12.66 -26.48
CA THR A 67 29.42 -13.83 -26.61
C THR A 67 30.20 -14.03 -25.32
N PRO A 68 30.85 -15.18 -25.09
CA PRO A 68 31.70 -15.40 -23.91
C PRO A 68 32.81 -14.35 -23.74
N THR A 69 33.15 -13.62 -24.82
CA THR A 69 34.17 -12.56 -24.81
C THR A 69 33.57 -11.15 -24.64
N THR A 70 32.28 -11.01 -24.54
CA THR A 70 31.65 -9.71 -24.34
C THR A 70 31.93 -9.19 -22.93
N ILE A 71 32.68 -8.10 -22.85
CA ILE A 71 33.02 -7.46 -21.57
C ILE A 71 32.07 -6.28 -21.35
N PRO A 72 31.23 -6.30 -20.30
CA PRO A 72 30.42 -5.15 -19.98
C PRO A 72 31.25 -4.02 -19.36
N ASN A 73 30.81 -2.78 -19.56
CA ASN A 73 31.39 -1.62 -18.88
C ASN A 73 30.86 -1.54 -17.42
N TYR A 74 29.61 -1.94 -17.23
CA TYR A 74 28.96 -1.92 -15.92
C TYR A 74 28.15 -3.19 -15.71
N VAL A 75 27.97 -3.53 -14.45
CA VAL A 75 27.05 -4.59 -14.00
C VAL A 75 26.03 -3.99 -13.07
N VAL A 76 24.78 -4.25 -13.37
CA VAL A 76 23.64 -3.80 -12.54
C VAL A 76 22.85 -5.01 -12.10
N GLU A 77 22.63 -5.11 -10.80
CA GLU A 77 21.75 -6.08 -10.21
C GLU A 77 20.32 -5.55 -10.22
N CYS A 78 19.36 -6.34 -10.69
CA CYS A 78 17.96 -5.97 -10.77
C CYS A 78 17.08 -6.99 -10.05
N SER A 79 16.06 -6.49 -9.38
CA SER A 79 15.00 -7.30 -8.78
C SER A 79 13.70 -6.51 -8.76
N GLY A 80 12.58 -7.16 -9.09
CA GLY A 80 11.25 -6.56 -8.95
C GLY A 80 10.74 -6.55 -7.51
N GLU A 81 11.30 -7.39 -6.63
CA GLU A 81 10.74 -7.62 -5.30
C GLU A 81 11.69 -7.28 -4.14
N PHE A 82 13.02 -7.28 -4.38
CA PHE A 82 13.99 -7.11 -3.31
C PHE A 82 14.90 -5.91 -3.56
N THR A 83 15.50 -5.40 -2.48
CA THR A 83 16.58 -4.42 -2.59
C THR A 83 17.76 -4.98 -3.38
N THR A 84 18.44 -4.11 -4.10
CA THR A 84 19.57 -4.44 -4.95
C THR A 84 20.79 -3.63 -4.54
N ILE A 85 21.99 -4.18 -4.78
CA ILE A 85 23.21 -3.39 -4.70
C ILE A 85 23.21 -2.37 -5.85
N LYS A 86 23.53 -1.13 -5.55
CA LYS A 86 23.66 -0.08 -6.55
C LYS A 86 24.74 -0.44 -7.56
N MET A 87 24.70 0.19 -8.73
CA MET A 87 25.58 -0.11 -9.86
C MET A 87 27.05 -0.11 -9.47
N CYS A 88 27.78 -1.09 -9.99
CA CYS A 88 29.24 -1.23 -9.83
C CYS A 88 29.93 -1.39 -11.18
N ASP A 89 31.23 -1.18 -11.22
CA ASP A 89 32.05 -1.42 -12.40
C ASP A 89 32.06 -2.88 -12.82
N GLY A 90 32.30 -3.15 -14.12
CA GLY A 90 32.09 -4.44 -14.77
C GLY A 90 32.73 -5.68 -14.13
N TRP A 91 33.83 -5.52 -13.39
CA TRP A 91 34.54 -6.64 -12.76
C TRP A 91 34.30 -6.82 -11.27
N CYS A 92 33.48 -5.99 -10.63
CA CYS A 92 33.14 -6.10 -9.21
C CYS A 92 32.23 -7.29 -8.89
N LEU A 93 31.88 -8.14 -9.86
CA LEU A 93 31.04 -9.33 -9.67
C LEU A 93 31.64 -10.36 -8.74
N GLN A 94 32.94 -10.41 -8.54
CA GLN A 94 33.56 -11.40 -7.67
C GLN A 94 33.20 -11.21 -6.19
N GLU A 95 32.85 -9.99 -5.80
CA GLU A 95 32.45 -9.67 -4.43
C GLU A 95 30.95 -9.84 -4.18
N ASN A 96 30.12 -9.89 -5.23
CA ASN A 96 28.67 -9.94 -5.15
C ASN A 96 28.05 -11.22 -5.72
N PHE A 97 28.54 -12.40 -5.31
CA PHE A 97 27.90 -13.68 -5.65
C PHE A 97 26.51 -13.85 -5.01
N ILE A 98 26.24 -13.12 -3.93
CA ILE A 98 25.00 -13.17 -3.20
C ILE A 98 23.92 -12.44 -4.00
N THR A 99 22.86 -13.15 -4.37
CA THR A 99 21.74 -12.57 -5.13
C THR A 99 20.83 -11.73 -4.22
N PRO A 100 19.99 -10.81 -4.76
CA PRO A 100 18.98 -10.09 -3.97
C PRO A 100 18.16 -11.01 -3.08
N PHE A 101 17.74 -12.16 -3.59
CA PHE A 101 17.02 -13.17 -2.83
C PHE A 101 17.80 -13.71 -1.62
N ILE A 102 19.07 -14.06 -1.80
CA ILE A 102 19.89 -14.60 -0.72
C ILE A 102 20.15 -13.52 0.34
N ARG A 103 20.42 -12.28 -0.06
CA ARG A 103 20.56 -11.15 0.88
C ARG A 103 19.28 -10.91 1.67
N TYR A 104 18.12 -10.94 0.99
CA TYR A 104 16.84 -10.85 1.65
C TYR A 104 16.66 -11.97 2.70
N GLN A 105 16.96 -13.22 2.36
CA GLN A 105 16.88 -14.36 3.28
C GLN A 105 17.77 -14.15 4.52
N GLN A 106 18.97 -13.61 4.34
CA GLN A 106 19.88 -13.30 5.45
C GLN A 106 19.34 -12.21 6.38
N LYS A 107 18.61 -11.24 5.83
CA LYS A 107 18.02 -10.12 6.56
C LYS A 107 16.69 -10.45 7.21
N SER A 108 15.91 -11.32 6.60
CA SER A 108 14.59 -11.72 7.12
C SER A 108 14.67 -12.73 8.26
N GLY A 109 15.80 -13.41 8.44
CA GLY A 109 16.09 -14.34 9.52
C GLY A 109 15.21 -15.58 9.55
N ASP A 110 14.03 -15.57 8.94
CA ASP A 110 13.03 -16.64 8.98
C ASP A 110 12.44 -16.94 7.59
N ILE A 111 12.27 -18.22 7.29
CA ILE A 111 11.61 -18.71 6.06
C ILE A 111 10.11 -18.31 6.03
N ASP A 112 9.46 -18.15 7.17
CA ASP A 112 8.06 -17.76 7.24
C ASP A 112 7.85 -16.29 6.88
N ASN A 113 8.82 -15.42 7.14
CA ASN A 113 8.86 -14.05 6.65
C ASN A 113 8.92 -14.01 5.11
N TYR A 114 9.73 -14.88 4.50
CA TYR A 114 9.80 -15.01 3.05
C TYR A 114 8.46 -15.48 2.44
N LYS A 115 7.85 -16.52 3.02
CA LYS A 115 6.53 -17.00 2.58
C LYS A 115 5.48 -15.91 2.71
N SER A 116 5.45 -15.23 3.85
CA SER A 116 4.52 -14.14 4.11
C SER A 116 4.66 -12.99 3.12
N PHE A 117 5.89 -12.63 2.74
CA PHE A 117 6.12 -11.64 1.70
C PHE A 117 5.64 -12.16 0.33
N GLY A 118 5.92 -13.42 -0.03
CA GLY A 118 5.44 -14.04 -1.27
C GLY A 118 3.92 -14.09 -1.38
N ASP A 119 3.23 -14.40 -0.27
CA ASP A 119 1.77 -14.35 -0.19
C ASP A 119 1.25 -12.92 -0.40
N SER A 120 1.93 -11.91 0.17
CA SER A 120 1.60 -10.49 -0.03
C SER A 120 1.73 -10.09 -1.50
N VAL A 121 2.84 -10.42 -2.15
CA VAL A 121 3.05 -10.14 -3.59
C VAL A 121 1.99 -10.83 -4.44
N THR A 122 1.69 -12.09 -4.15
CA THR A 122 0.68 -12.87 -4.89
C THR A 122 -0.71 -12.24 -4.77
N THR A 123 -1.09 -11.82 -3.56
CA THR A 123 -2.36 -11.14 -3.30
C THR A 123 -2.44 -9.80 -4.03
N LEU A 124 -1.37 -9.00 -4.02
CA LEU A 124 -1.33 -7.73 -4.75
C LEU A 124 -1.44 -7.92 -6.26
N LYS A 125 -0.80 -8.95 -6.84
CA LYS A 125 -0.98 -9.32 -8.25
C LYS A 125 -2.43 -9.66 -8.57
N GLN A 126 -3.07 -10.48 -7.73
CA GLN A 126 -4.48 -10.84 -7.89
C GLN A 126 -5.37 -9.58 -7.80
N THR A 127 -5.12 -8.72 -6.83
CA THR A 127 -5.84 -7.46 -6.65
C THR A 127 -5.72 -6.58 -7.89
N ALA A 128 -4.52 -6.43 -8.44
CA ALA A 128 -4.29 -5.66 -9.67
C ALA A 128 -5.05 -6.25 -10.87
N SER A 129 -5.05 -7.56 -11.01
CA SER A 129 -5.80 -8.27 -12.07
C SER A 129 -7.32 -8.09 -11.92
N MET A 130 -7.83 -8.07 -10.67
CA MET A 130 -9.24 -7.88 -10.35
C MET A 130 -9.66 -6.40 -10.29
N TRP A 131 -8.70 -5.47 -10.31
CA TRP A 131 -8.97 -4.05 -10.09
C TRP A 131 -10.04 -3.44 -11.00
N PRO A 132 -10.12 -3.76 -12.31
CA PRO A 132 -11.20 -3.27 -13.16
C PRO A 132 -12.60 -3.64 -12.64
N GLN A 133 -12.74 -4.81 -12.02
CA GLN A 133 -14.00 -5.29 -11.45
C GLN A 133 -14.26 -4.60 -10.08
N TYR A 134 -13.26 -4.49 -9.22
CA TYR A 134 -13.35 -3.76 -7.96
C TYR A 134 -13.72 -2.30 -8.19
N LYS A 135 -13.10 -1.64 -9.15
CA LYS A 135 -13.43 -0.26 -9.54
C LYS A 135 -14.89 -0.09 -9.95
N ARG A 136 -15.46 -1.06 -10.69
CA ARG A 136 -16.90 -1.02 -11.02
C ARG A 136 -17.79 -1.12 -9.79
N VAL A 137 -17.47 -2.02 -8.85
CA VAL A 137 -18.21 -2.13 -7.59
C VAL A 137 -18.16 -0.82 -6.80
N LEU A 138 -16.97 -0.24 -6.64
CA LEU A 138 -16.79 1.04 -5.94
C LEU A 138 -17.56 2.18 -6.62
N GLN A 139 -17.57 2.23 -7.95
CA GLN A 139 -18.33 3.24 -8.71
C GLN A 139 -19.84 3.07 -8.53
N LEU A 140 -20.37 1.86 -8.68
CA LEU A 140 -21.80 1.57 -8.48
C LEU A 140 -22.24 1.87 -7.05
N TYR A 141 -21.38 1.62 -6.06
CA TYR A 141 -21.63 1.96 -4.67
C TYR A 141 -21.68 3.48 -4.45
N LYS A 142 -20.73 4.22 -5.03
CA LYS A 142 -20.71 5.68 -5.00
C LYS A 142 -21.96 6.29 -5.61
N ASP A 143 -22.41 5.78 -6.76
CA ASP A 143 -23.55 6.28 -7.52
C ASP A 143 -24.90 5.84 -6.93
N GLY A 144 -24.91 4.96 -5.93
CA GLY A 144 -26.12 4.47 -5.28
C GLY A 144 -26.92 3.47 -6.14
N ASN A 145 -26.34 2.89 -7.19
CA ASN A 145 -27.02 1.96 -8.08
C ASN A 145 -27.04 0.55 -7.51
N GLN A 146 -27.90 0.33 -6.52
CA GLN A 146 -27.94 -0.89 -5.72
C GLN A 146 -28.24 -2.16 -6.50
N GLU A 147 -29.05 -2.10 -7.57
CA GLU A 147 -29.42 -3.29 -8.35
C GLU A 147 -28.21 -3.91 -9.04
N TYR A 148 -27.46 -3.10 -9.82
CA TYR A 148 -26.26 -3.58 -10.51
C TYR A 148 -25.11 -3.83 -9.54
N LEU A 149 -25.01 -3.05 -8.46
CA LEU A 149 -24.04 -3.27 -7.39
C LEU A 149 -24.18 -4.68 -6.81
N LYS A 150 -25.39 -5.11 -6.43
CA LYS A 150 -25.63 -6.45 -5.89
C LYS A 150 -25.26 -7.55 -6.90
N GLN A 151 -25.48 -7.32 -8.20
CA GLN A 151 -25.09 -8.29 -9.24
C GLN A 151 -23.55 -8.43 -9.33
N GLU A 152 -22.81 -7.32 -9.26
CA GLU A 152 -21.34 -7.36 -9.28
C GLU A 152 -20.77 -7.96 -7.98
N ILE A 153 -21.32 -7.64 -6.80
CA ILE A 153 -20.95 -8.26 -5.52
C ILE A 153 -21.15 -9.77 -5.58
N LYS A 154 -22.27 -10.24 -6.13
CA LYS A 154 -22.55 -11.69 -6.26
C LYS A 154 -21.49 -12.42 -7.09
N LYS A 155 -20.93 -11.78 -8.11
CA LYS A 155 -19.87 -12.36 -8.94
C LYS A 155 -18.53 -12.44 -8.21
N LEU A 156 -18.22 -11.42 -7.42
CA LEU A 156 -16.92 -11.27 -6.77
C LEU A 156 -16.87 -11.93 -5.40
N PHE A 157 -17.94 -11.79 -4.64
CA PHE A 157 -18.06 -12.21 -3.24
C PHE A 157 -19.40 -12.93 -3.03
N PRO A 158 -19.56 -14.16 -3.54
CA PRO A 158 -20.85 -14.86 -3.49
C PRO A 158 -21.32 -15.17 -2.07
N GLU A 159 -20.40 -15.31 -1.10
CA GLU A 159 -20.74 -15.55 0.31
C GLU A 159 -21.28 -14.28 0.97
N GLU A 160 -20.64 -13.15 0.75
CA GLU A 160 -21.05 -11.84 1.25
C GLU A 160 -22.34 -11.36 0.58
N TYR A 161 -22.59 -11.76 -0.66
CA TYR A 161 -23.83 -11.42 -1.38
C TYR A 161 -25.09 -11.92 -0.65
N ILE A 162 -25.02 -13.08 -0.01
CA ILE A 162 -26.16 -13.66 0.73
C ILE A 162 -26.64 -12.69 1.83
N MET A 163 -25.77 -11.82 2.32
CA MET A 163 -26.05 -10.85 3.39
C MET A 163 -26.28 -9.42 2.87
N CYS A 164 -26.38 -9.19 1.55
CA CYS A 164 -26.60 -7.86 0.97
C CYS A 164 -28.07 -7.46 0.92
N ARG A 165 -28.78 -7.52 2.07
CA ARG A 165 -30.23 -7.28 2.17
C ARG A 165 -30.57 -5.83 2.50
N ASN A 166 -29.65 -5.10 3.15
CA ASN A 166 -29.79 -3.70 3.49
C ASN A 166 -28.48 -2.94 3.25
N GLU A 167 -28.48 -1.62 3.48
CA GLU A 167 -27.35 -0.73 3.20
C GLU A 167 -26.11 -1.10 4.05
N LEU A 168 -26.29 -1.47 5.31
CA LEU A 168 -25.19 -1.88 6.17
C LEU A 168 -24.51 -3.16 5.67
N GLU A 169 -25.29 -4.14 5.24
CA GLU A 169 -24.75 -5.40 4.70
C GLU A 169 -24.05 -5.20 3.36
N ILE A 170 -24.59 -4.31 2.51
CA ILE A 170 -23.95 -3.90 1.26
C ILE A 170 -22.60 -3.21 1.56
N MET A 171 -22.58 -2.28 2.50
CA MET A 171 -21.34 -1.60 2.91
C MET A 171 -20.28 -2.61 3.39
N ARG A 172 -20.67 -3.61 4.17
CA ARG A 172 -19.79 -4.69 4.63
C ARG A 172 -19.23 -5.51 3.46
N ALA A 173 -20.07 -5.85 2.49
CA ALA A 173 -19.61 -6.60 1.31
C ALA A 173 -18.64 -5.78 0.46
N VAL A 174 -18.88 -4.49 0.27
CA VAL A 174 -17.96 -3.59 -0.46
C VAL A 174 -16.63 -3.45 0.30
N ARG A 175 -16.64 -3.42 1.63
CA ARG A 175 -15.44 -3.39 2.48
C ARG A 175 -14.49 -4.57 2.21
N MET A 176 -15.00 -5.71 1.74
CA MET A 176 -14.17 -6.89 1.43
C MET A 176 -13.12 -6.60 0.34
N ILE A 177 -13.34 -5.62 -0.53
CA ILE A 177 -12.33 -5.16 -1.51
C ILE A 177 -11.08 -4.66 -0.79
N GLU A 178 -11.26 -3.82 0.24
CA GLU A 178 -10.12 -3.30 1.00
C GLU A 178 -9.48 -4.41 1.86
N VAL A 179 -10.29 -5.24 2.50
CA VAL A 179 -9.81 -6.30 3.40
C VAL A 179 -8.97 -7.31 2.64
N HIS A 180 -9.49 -7.88 1.56
CA HIS A 180 -8.78 -8.91 0.81
C HIS A 180 -7.68 -8.34 -0.09
N GLY A 181 -7.93 -7.20 -0.71
CA GLY A 181 -7.00 -6.65 -1.70
C GLY A 181 -5.82 -5.89 -1.12
N PHE A 182 -5.99 -5.23 0.01
CA PHE A 182 -5.00 -4.28 0.53
C PHE A 182 -4.59 -4.55 1.98
N LEU A 183 -5.55 -4.85 2.87
CA LEU A 183 -5.24 -5.07 4.27
C LEU A 183 -4.53 -6.41 4.48
N SER A 184 -5.00 -7.47 3.83
CA SER A 184 -4.39 -8.80 3.94
C SER A 184 -2.93 -8.84 3.50
N PRO A 185 -2.52 -8.27 2.35
CA PRO A 185 -1.14 -8.29 1.91
C PRO A 185 -0.21 -7.32 2.66
N LEU A 186 -0.75 -6.30 3.34
CA LEU A 186 0.04 -5.29 4.05
C LEU A 186 0.02 -5.53 5.57
N LYS A 187 0.39 -6.70 5.98
CA LYS A 187 0.24 -7.33 7.30
C LYS A 187 0.51 -6.51 8.56
N PRO A 188 1.49 -5.61 8.66
CA PRO A 188 1.71 -4.91 9.94
C PRO A 188 0.48 -4.14 10.43
N VAL A 189 -0.43 -3.84 9.51
CA VAL A 189 -1.61 -2.99 9.74
C VAL A 189 -2.81 -3.77 10.30
N ILE A 190 -2.91 -5.08 10.04
CA ILE A 190 -4.13 -5.86 10.35
C ILE A 190 -4.26 -6.21 11.83
N LEU A 191 -3.16 -6.34 12.55
CA LEU A 191 -3.15 -6.87 13.91
C LEU A 191 -3.97 -6.03 14.90
N ASP A 192 -4.13 -4.74 14.63
CA ASP A 192 -4.84 -3.80 15.52
C ASP A 192 -6.34 -3.60 15.18
N PHE A 193 -6.84 -4.13 14.06
CA PHE A 193 -8.22 -3.87 13.62
C PHE A 193 -9.32 -4.36 14.58
N PRO A 194 -9.22 -5.56 15.18
CA PRO A 194 -10.20 -5.97 16.17
C PRO A 194 -10.23 -5.03 17.38
N GLN A 195 -9.07 -4.50 17.76
CA GLN A 195 -8.96 -3.57 18.87
C GLN A 195 -9.58 -2.22 18.53
N ILE A 196 -9.36 -1.69 17.31
CA ILE A 196 -9.99 -0.45 16.82
C ILE A 196 -11.50 -0.54 16.91
N GLY A 197 -12.10 -1.62 16.37
CA GLY A 197 -13.54 -1.84 16.44
C GLY A 197 -14.06 -1.91 17.88
N SER A 198 -13.36 -2.63 18.76
CA SER A 198 -13.70 -2.74 20.18
C SER A 198 -13.62 -1.40 20.91
N ASP A 199 -12.61 -0.60 20.64
CA ASP A 199 -12.41 0.70 21.28
C ASP A 199 -13.50 1.70 20.87
N ILE A 200 -13.88 1.75 19.60
CA ILE A 200 -14.97 2.62 19.11
C ILE A 200 -16.31 2.24 19.74
N LEU A 201 -16.60 0.95 19.87
CA LEU A 201 -17.86 0.48 20.45
C LEU A 201 -18.02 0.83 21.95
N LYS A 202 -16.93 1.10 22.66
CA LYS A 202 -16.93 1.51 24.06
C LYS A 202 -17.11 3.01 24.27
N LEU A 203 -16.97 3.81 23.21
CA LEU A 203 -17.09 5.27 23.28
C LEU A 203 -18.55 5.69 23.44
N ASP A 204 -18.72 6.90 23.98
CA ASP A 204 -20.04 7.52 24.11
C ASP A 204 -20.70 7.73 22.74
N LYS A 205 -21.84 7.06 22.55
CA LYS A 205 -22.55 7.07 21.25
C LYS A 205 -23.08 8.45 20.86
N GLU A 206 -23.51 9.27 21.83
CA GLU A 206 -24.01 10.62 21.54
C GLU A 206 -22.87 11.49 21.04
N LYS A 207 -21.71 11.44 21.68
CA LYS A 207 -20.51 12.17 21.25
C LYS A 207 -20.01 11.72 19.87
N MET A 208 -20.05 10.43 19.61
CA MET A 208 -19.70 9.87 18.30
C MET A 208 -20.69 10.33 17.22
N ASN A 209 -21.98 10.37 17.49
CA ASN A 209 -22.98 10.90 16.55
C ASN A 209 -22.79 12.39 16.29
N CYS A 210 -22.52 13.20 17.32
CA CYS A 210 -22.17 14.62 17.13
C CYS A 210 -20.94 14.79 16.23
N LEU A 211 -19.90 13.95 16.38
CA LEU A 211 -18.74 13.95 15.49
C LEU A 211 -19.14 13.61 14.04
N ILE A 212 -19.94 12.58 13.84
CA ILE A 212 -20.42 12.15 12.51
C ILE A 212 -21.21 13.28 11.84
N GLU A 213 -22.14 13.91 12.57
CA GLU A 213 -22.93 15.05 12.08
C GLU A 213 -22.01 16.22 11.71
N TYR A 214 -21.06 16.56 12.59
CA TYR A 214 -20.09 17.60 12.33
C TYR A 214 -19.31 17.35 11.03
N LEU A 215 -18.73 16.15 10.87
CA LEU A 215 -17.95 15.79 9.68
C LEU A 215 -18.81 15.85 8.42
N ASN A 216 -20.05 15.38 8.46
CA ASN A 216 -20.95 15.38 7.31
C ASN A 216 -21.41 16.76 6.87
N THR A 217 -21.29 17.80 7.72
CA THR A 217 -21.60 19.20 7.35
C THR A 217 -20.43 19.94 6.69
N HIS A 218 -19.20 19.37 6.72
CA HIS A 218 -18.01 20.01 6.19
C HIS A 218 -17.60 19.38 4.86
N ASP A 219 -17.53 20.21 3.82
CA ASP A 219 -17.10 19.77 2.48
C ASP A 219 -15.67 19.21 2.52
N GLY A 220 -15.46 18.09 1.83
CA GLY A 220 -14.21 17.34 1.84
C GLY A 220 -14.01 16.42 3.06
N TYR A 221 -14.85 16.52 4.10
CA TYR A 221 -14.74 15.75 5.35
C TYR A 221 -15.95 14.86 5.66
N SER A 222 -16.99 14.87 4.84
CA SER A 222 -18.09 13.91 5.02
C SER A 222 -17.55 12.48 4.93
N LEU A 223 -18.14 11.56 5.71
CA LEU A 223 -17.69 10.16 5.74
C LEU A 223 -17.67 9.54 4.33
N LYS A 224 -18.62 9.94 3.47
CA LYS A 224 -18.66 9.52 2.07
C LYS A 224 -17.48 10.06 1.26
N GLN A 225 -17.18 11.36 1.36
CA GLN A 225 -16.08 11.99 0.63
C GLN A 225 -14.71 11.45 1.08
N MET A 226 -14.52 11.22 2.37
CA MET A 226 -13.30 10.58 2.89
C MET A 226 -13.12 9.16 2.36
N GLN A 227 -14.21 8.37 2.27
CA GLN A 227 -14.16 7.05 1.64
C GLN A 227 -13.80 7.13 0.15
N GLU A 228 -14.29 8.14 -0.56
CA GLU A 228 -13.95 8.36 -1.96
C GLU A 228 -12.46 8.73 -2.16
N GLN A 229 -11.89 9.52 -1.24
CA GLN A 229 -10.44 9.81 -1.24
C GLN A 229 -9.63 8.51 -1.07
N ILE A 230 -10.01 7.66 -0.11
CA ILE A 230 -9.37 6.36 0.08
C ILE A 230 -9.51 5.50 -1.18
N ASN A 231 -10.71 5.36 -1.75
CA ASN A 231 -10.94 4.55 -2.95
C ASN A 231 -10.11 5.02 -4.16
N THR A 232 -9.89 6.32 -4.30
CA THR A 232 -9.02 6.89 -5.33
C THR A 232 -7.57 6.44 -5.10
N LEU A 233 -7.08 6.58 -3.88
CA LEU A 233 -5.71 6.21 -3.53
C LEU A 233 -5.47 4.69 -3.65
N LEU A 234 -6.49 3.83 -3.38
CA LEU A 234 -6.39 2.39 -3.64
C LEU A 234 -6.09 2.13 -5.13
N GLY A 235 -6.73 2.89 -6.03
CA GLY A 235 -6.48 2.79 -7.47
C GLY A 235 -5.06 3.22 -7.87
N GLU A 236 -4.54 4.25 -7.24
CA GLU A 236 -3.17 4.71 -7.45
C GLU A 236 -2.16 3.70 -6.92
N PHE A 237 -2.42 3.12 -5.76
CA PHE A 237 -1.57 2.06 -5.21
C PHE A 237 -1.51 0.83 -6.11
N VAL A 238 -2.61 0.43 -6.75
CA VAL A 238 -2.61 -0.68 -7.73
C VAL A 238 -1.65 -0.41 -8.90
N VAL A 239 -1.43 0.84 -9.26
CA VAL A 239 -0.44 1.21 -10.28
C VAL A 239 0.97 1.27 -9.68
N ALA A 240 1.11 1.75 -8.46
CA ALA A 240 2.39 2.01 -7.82
C ALA A 240 3.02 0.76 -7.16
N TYR A 241 2.22 -0.26 -6.76
CA TYR A 241 2.73 -1.36 -5.96
C TYR A 241 3.93 -2.10 -6.55
N PRO A 242 4.06 -2.32 -7.89
CA PRO A 242 5.24 -3.01 -8.42
C PRO A 242 6.54 -2.25 -8.19
N TYR A 243 6.45 -0.92 -8.06
CA TYR A 243 7.58 -0.05 -7.75
C TYR A 243 7.94 -0.09 -6.26
N LEU A 244 6.98 -0.36 -5.39
CA LEU A 244 7.10 -0.31 -3.93
C LEU A 244 7.43 -1.67 -3.31
N LEU A 245 7.51 -2.76 -4.08
CA LEU A 245 7.79 -4.09 -3.52
C LEU A 245 9.14 -4.19 -2.81
N PRO A 246 10.24 -3.56 -3.29
CA PRO A 246 11.49 -3.55 -2.53
C PRO A 246 11.33 -2.92 -1.13
N ALA A 247 10.61 -1.80 -1.04
CA ALA A 247 10.28 -1.17 0.25
C ALA A 247 9.38 -2.06 1.12
N LEU A 248 8.38 -2.72 0.53
CA LEU A 248 7.52 -3.67 1.25
C LEU A 248 8.30 -4.87 1.76
N SER A 249 9.27 -5.39 1.00
CA SER A 249 10.10 -6.53 1.42
C SER A 249 10.85 -6.27 2.74
N LEU A 250 11.23 -5.02 2.99
CA LEU A 250 11.96 -4.62 4.19
C LEU A 250 11.13 -4.71 5.47
N GLN A 251 9.80 -4.70 5.36
CA GLN A 251 8.92 -4.90 6.52
C GLN A 251 8.94 -6.33 7.07
N PHE A 252 9.54 -7.25 6.32
CA PHE A 252 9.76 -8.65 6.71
C PHE A 252 11.22 -8.93 7.08
N CYS A 253 12.04 -7.90 7.19
CA CYS A 253 13.45 -7.96 7.57
C CYS A 253 13.67 -7.36 8.96
N ASP A 254 14.82 -7.67 9.56
CA ASP A 254 15.25 -7.06 10.81
C ASP A 254 15.44 -5.54 10.64
N GLU A 255 15.07 -4.79 11.66
CA GLU A 255 15.22 -3.33 11.64
C GLU A 255 16.69 -2.93 11.51
N GLY A 256 16.97 -1.94 10.66
CA GLY A 256 18.34 -1.47 10.41
C GLY A 256 19.21 -2.41 9.57
N SER A 257 18.62 -3.45 8.96
CA SER A 257 19.36 -4.42 8.12
C SER A 257 19.78 -3.89 6.75
N VAL A 258 19.41 -2.65 6.39
CA VAL A 258 19.67 -2.02 5.08
C VAL A 258 20.63 -0.85 5.22
N ASP A 259 21.64 -0.84 4.38
CA ASP A 259 22.53 0.29 4.16
C ASP A 259 22.09 1.04 2.90
N PHE A 260 21.42 2.18 3.07
CA PHE A 260 20.91 3.00 1.97
C PHE A 260 22.02 3.65 1.11
N GLU A 261 23.28 3.66 1.55
CA GLU A 261 24.40 4.10 0.70
C GLU A 261 24.74 3.03 -0.33
N VAL A 262 24.65 1.76 0.04
CA VAL A 262 25.04 0.61 -0.77
C VAL A 262 23.86 0.00 -1.51
N GLU A 263 22.71 -0.07 -0.85
CA GLU A 263 21.51 -0.71 -1.37
C GLU A 263 20.47 0.32 -1.84
N GLY A 264 19.71 -0.08 -2.85
CA GLY A 264 18.64 0.74 -3.42
C GLY A 264 17.61 -0.13 -4.11
N THR A 265 16.92 0.45 -5.08
CA THR A 265 15.89 -0.20 -5.90
C THR A 265 16.25 -0.09 -7.38
N THR A 266 15.76 -1.03 -8.17
CA THR A 266 15.83 -0.97 -9.64
C THR A 266 14.45 -1.14 -10.27
N THR A 267 13.39 -0.92 -9.50
CA THR A 267 12.00 -1.03 -9.96
C THR A 267 11.44 0.31 -10.43
N SER A 268 11.97 1.41 -9.92
CA SER A 268 11.40 2.75 -10.09
C SER A 268 12.46 3.83 -10.19
N THR A 269 12.02 5.00 -10.60
CA THR A 269 12.70 6.29 -10.42
C THR A 269 11.87 7.17 -9.48
N TYR A 270 12.44 8.30 -9.05
CA TYR A 270 11.72 9.30 -8.27
C TYR A 270 10.39 9.74 -8.92
N GLU A 271 10.37 9.91 -10.24
CA GLU A 271 9.17 10.33 -10.96
C GLU A 271 8.05 9.28 -10.97
N ASP A 272 8.39 7.98 -10.88
CA ASP A 272 7.40 6.90 -10.85
C ASP A 272 6.62 6.84 -9.53
N VAL A 273 7.20 7.29 -8.43
CA VAL A 273 6.63 7.21 -7.07
C VAL A 273 6.13 8.57 -6.56
N LYS A 274 6.65 9.66 -7.12
CA LYS A 274 6.40 11.04 -6.66
C LYS A 274 4.92 11.39 -6.50
N GLN A 275 4.08 11.07 -7.50
CA GLN A 275 2.67 11.44 -7.43
C GLN A 275 1.96 10.64 -6.33
N PHE A 276 2.20 9.34 -6.25
CA PHE A 276 1.63 8.49 -5.20
C PHE A 276 2.05 8.95 -3.79
N TYR A 277 3.31 9.38 -3.62
CA TYR A 277 3.79 9.97 -2.36
C TYR A 277 3.01 11.23 -1.99
N LEU A 278 2.83 12.16 -2.95
CA LEU A 278 2.10 13.41 -2.72
C LEU A 278 0.63 13.15 -2.36
N ASP A 279 -0.03 12.27 -3.09
CA ASP A 279 -1.46 11.98 -2.89
C ASP A 279 -1.68 11.22 -1.58
N SER A 280 -0.75 10.34 -1.19
CA SER A 280 -0.74 9.69 0.12
C SER A 280 -0.57 10.72 1.25
N TYR A 281 0.36 11.68 1.12
CA TYR A 281 0.56 12.73 2.11
C TYR A 281 -0.68 13.62 2.27
N GLU A 282 -1.27 14.07 1.15
CA GLU A 282 -2.46 14.93 1.17
C GLU A 282 -3.68 14.21 1.75
N THR A 283 -3.90 12.97 1.33
CA THR A 283 -5.01 12.13 1.80
C THR A 283 -4.86 11.84 3.29
N LEU A 284 -3.68 11.41 3.75
CA LEU A 284 -3.40 11.17 5.15
C LEU A 284 -3.66 12.44 5.97
N GLY A 285 -3.12 13.59 5.56
CA GLY A 285 -3.32 14.88 6.22
C GLY A 285 -4.79 15.30 6.35
N ASN A 286 -5.69 14.86 5.47
CA ASN A 286 -7.13 15.06 5.60
C ASN A 286 -7.76 14.09 6.60
N LEU A 287 -7.41 12.82 6.50
CA LEU A 287 -8.00 11.75 7.30
C LEU A 287 -7.60 11.77 8.77
N LEU A 288 -6.50 12.46 9.13
CA LEU A 288 -6.03 12.59 10.50
C LEU A 288 -7.04 13.25 11.46
N ILE A 289 -8.07 13.93 10.96
CA ILE A 289 -9.18 14.45 11.78
C ILE A 289 -9.92 13.33 12.53
N ILE A 290 -10.03 12.14 11.92
CA ILE A 290 -10.74 10.99 12.51
C ILE A 290 -10.05 10.50 13.79
N PRO A 291 -8.79 10.04 13.76
CA PRO A 291 -8.12 9.58 14.97
C PRO A 291 -7.95 10.69 16.01
N ALA A 292 -7.74 11.96 15.59
CA ALA A 292 -7.63 13.08 16.50
C ALA A 292 -8.95 13.32 17.27
N ALA A 293 -10.08 13.35 16.57
CA ALA A 293 -11.40 13.54 17.20
C ALA A 293 -11.81 12.37 18.10
N ILE A 294 -11.53 11.13 17.65
CA ILE A 294 -11.81 9.91 18.44
C ILE A 294 -10.99 9.89 19.73
N ASP A 295 -9.71 10.28 19.66
CA ASP A 295 -8.87 10.39 20.86
C ASP A 295 -9.37 11.47 21.82
N ASN A 296 -9.80 12.62 21.28
CA ASN A 296 -10.40 13.67 22.07
C ASN A 296 -11.65 13.16 22.83
N ILE A 297 -12.55 12.45 22.15
CA ILE A 297 -13.72 11.83 22.79
C ILE A 297 -13.29 10.81 23.85
N LYS A 298 -12.35 9.94 23.53
CA LYS A 298 -11.90 8.86 24.43
C LYS A 298 -11.31 9.40 25.73
N ASN A 299 -10.44 10.40 25.63
CA ASN A 299 -9.63 10.87 26.76
C ASN A 299 -10.21 12.10 27.45
N ARG A 300 -11.05 12.89 26.79
CA ARG A 300 -11.57 14.18 27.26
C ARG A 300 -13.10 14.34 27.17
N GLY A 301 -13.77 13.38 26.50
CA GLY A 301 -15.24 13.37 26.39
C GLY A 301 -15.81 14.34 25.37
N ASP A 302 -14.99 15.06 24.58
CA ASP A 302 -15.43 15.99 23.55
C ASP A 302 -14.47 15.97 22.35
N ALA A 303 -15.01 15.83 21.13
CA ALA A 303 -14.24 15.83 19.88
C ALA A 303 -13.44 17.15 19.68
N ASN A 304 -13.94 18.26 20.20
CA ASN A 304 -13.32 19.59 20.13
C ASN A 304 -12.29 19.90 21.21
N ASP A 305 -12.13 19.04 22.21
CA ASP A 305 -11.19 19.28 23.31
C ASP A 305 -9.78 18.83 22.95
N PHE A 306 -9.06 19.67 22.22
CA PHE A 306 -7.67 19.40 21.82
C PHE A 306 -6.68 19.74 22.93
N ILE A 307 -5.71 18.86 23.13
CA ILE A 307 -4.56 19.15 23.99
C ILE A 307 -3.77 20.34 23.42
N ALA A 308 -3.29 21.23 24.27
CA ALA A 308 -2.41 22.33 23.89
C ALA A 308 -1.22 21.81 23.06
N ASN A 309 -1.04 22.35 21.86
CA ASN A 309 -0.04 21.95 20.91
C ASN A 309 0.59 23.15 20.21
N ASN A 310 1.80 22.96 19.69
CA ASN A 310 2.58 24.03 19.06
C ASN A 310 1.99 24.47 17.69
N ALA A 311 1.07 23.69 17.13
CA ALA A 311 0.40 23.98 15.86
C ALA A 311 -0.80 24.94 16.01
N GLY A 312 -1.19 25.26 17.26
CA GLY A 312 -2.35 26.13 17.54
C GLY A 312 -3.70 25.52 17.17
N ILE A 313 -3.78 24.21 17.04
CA ILE A 313 -5.01 23.49 16.72
C ILE A 313 -5.77 23.24 18.03
N VAL A 314 -6.85 23.98 18.25
CA VAL A 314 -7.66 23.98 19.49
C VAL A 314 -9.10 23.51 19.26
N SER A 315 -9.48 23.22 18.02
CA SER A 315 -10.82 22.76 17.65
C SER A 315 -10.78 22.01 16.31
N LEU A 316 -11.86 21.30 15.97
CA LEU A 316 -12.02 20.66 14.66
C LEU A 316 -12.01 21.69 13.51
N ASP A 317 -12.61 22.88 13.70
CA ASP A 317 -12.56 23.96 12.70
C ASP A 317 -11.12 24.44 12.47
N LYS A 318 -10.34 24.57 13.54
CA LYS A 318 -8.92 24.91 13.42
C LYS A 318 -8.13 23.80 12.77
N PHE A 319 -8.49 22.54 13.02
CA PHE A 319 -7.89 21.41 12.32
C PHE A 319 -8.15 21.47 10.81
N ILE A 320 -9.41 21.68 10.40
CA ILE A 320 -9.82 21.75 8.98
C ILE A 320 -9.08 22.88 8.25
N THR A 321 -8.90 24.03 8.91
CA THR A 321 -8.24 25.19 8.31
C THR A 321 -6.72 25.19 8.44
N ALA A 322 -6.15 24.30 9.27
CA ALA A 322 -4.70 24.18 9.45
C ALA A 322 -4.01 23.59 8.19
N THR A 323 -2.76 23.96 7.98
CA THR A 323 -1.92 23.30 6.97
C THR A 323 -1.74 21.82 7.32
N LYS A 324 -1.57 20.98 6.32
CA LYS A 324 -1.32 19.52 6.54
C LYS A 324 -0.16 19.30 7.50
N ALA A 325 0.93 20.04 7.30
CA ALA A 325 2.09 20.05 8.18
C ALA A 325 1.73 20.24 9.65
N ASN A 326 0.88 21.22 9.96
CA ASN A 326 0.45 21.48 11.32
C ASN A 326 -0.43 20.35 11.87
N ARG A 327 -1.23 19.69 11.03
CA ARG A 327 -2.03 18.53 11.45
C ARG A 327 -1.16 17.36 11.89
N PHE A 328 -0.07 17.11 11.19
CA PHE A 328 0.91 16.09 11.57
C PHE A 328 1.61 16.39 12.90
N HIS A 329 1.73 17.66 13.31
CA HIS A 329 2.32 18.04 14.62
C HIS A 329 1.44 17.69 15.83
N LEU A 330 0.16 17.37 15.66
CA LEU A 330 -0.68 16.82 16.74
C LEU A 330 -0.24 15.42 17.17
N TYR A 331 0.49 14.75 16.36
CA TYR A 331 0.96 13.40 16.44
C TYR A 331 1.69 13.05 17.74
N ASN A 332 2.60 13.91 18.18
CA ASN A 332 3.52 13.60 19.27
C ASN A 332 2.89 13.56 20.66
N LYS A 333 1.58 13.79 20.82
CA LYS A 333 0.90 13.88 22.12
C LYS A 333 -0.35 13.03 22.25
N ASN A 334 -0.68 12.26 21.22
CA ASN A 334 -1.92 11.54 21.15
C ASN A 334 -1.63 10.05 20.96
N GLU A 335 -1.91 9.23 21.98
CA GLU A 335 -1.54 7.82 22.02
C GLU A 335 -2.26 6.99 20.93
N LEU A 336 -3.55 7.23 20.70
CA LEU A 336 -4.30 6.54 19.64
C LEU A 336 -3.80 6.93 18.26
N TYR A 337 -3.52 8.20 18.08
CA TYR A 337 -2.96 8.76 16.87
C TYR A 337 -1.57 8.20 16.58
N MET A 338 -0.72 8.08 17.59
CA MET A 338 0.62 7.49 17.46
C MET A 338 0.58 5.99 17.17
N ARG A 339 -0.30 5.23 17.82
CA ARG A 339 -0.46 3.79 17.55
C ARG A 339 -0.97 3.52 16.14
N THR A 340 -1.76 4.45 15.60
CA THR A 340 -2.27 4.35 14.24
C THR A 340 -1.19 4.66 13.21
N ILE A 341 -0.18 5.46 13.59
CA ILE A 341 0.67 6.15 12.62
C ILE A 341 2.13 6.20 13.12
N GLU A 342 2.79 5.09 13.26
CA GLU A 342 4.25 5.06 13.19
C GLU A 342 4.69 5.36 11.75
N VAL A 343 4.27 6.53 11.23
CA VAL A 343 4.52 6.93 9.85
C VAL A 343 5.80 7.71 9.76
N LYS A 344 6.68 7.23 8.92
CA LYS A 344 7.77 8.06 8.40
C LYS A 344 7.17 8.98 7.33
N TYR A 345 7.38 10.28 7.47
CA TYR A 345 7.03 11.28 6.46
C TYR A 345 8.02 12.44 6.50
N ASN A 346 8.29 13.02 5.36
CA ASN A 346 9.23 14.13 5.24
C ASN A 346 8.53 15.39 4.73
N GLN A 347 8.04 16.22 5.68
CA GLN A 347 7.38 17.48 5.35
C GLN A 347 8.26 18.41 4.52
N LYS A 348 9.57 18.43 4.77
CA LYS A 348 10.50 19.32 4.07
C LYS A 348 10.66 18.89 2.61
N LEU A 349 10.77 17.58 2.37
CA LEU A 349 10.80 17.03 1.02
C LEU A 349 9.47 17.28 0.30
N ARG A 350 8.32 17.00 0.94
CA ARG A 350 6.99 17.28 0.36
C ARG A 350 6.86 18.74 -0.08
N ASN A 351 7.32 19.69 0.73
CA ASN A 351 7.26 21.11 0.40
C ASN A 351 8.19 21.43 -0.78
N ALA A 352 9.41 20.90 -0.79
CA ALA A 352 10.35 21.08 -1.89
C ALA A 352 9.78 20.51 -3.22
N ILE A 353 9.11 19.35 -3.17
CA ILE A 353 8.42 18.79 -4.34
C ILE A 353 7.35 19.77 -4.86
N GLY A 354 6.53 20.33 -3.96
CA GLY A 354 5.49 21.30 -4.31
C GLY A 354 6.02 22.61 -4.90
N HIS A 355 7.28 22.95 -4.65
CA HIS A 355 7.96 24.13 -5.21
C HIS A 355 8.88 23.81 -6.39
N ASN A 356 8.96 22.57 -6.86
CA ASN A 356 9.92 22.09 -7.86
C ASN A 356 11.41 22.36 -7.48
N ASP A 357 11.72 22.35 -6.20
CA ASP A 357 13.06 22.52 -5.64
C ASP A 357 13.70 21.16 -5.30
N VAL A 358 13.53 20.17 -6.19
CA VAL A 358 14.04 18.79 -6.06
C VAL A 358 14.86 18.44 -7.28
N GLU A 359 16.01 17.78 -7.05
CA GLU A 359 16.88 17.18 -8.04
C GLU A 359 17.09 15.70 -7.71
N TYR A 360 16.91 14.81 -8.70
CA TYR A 360 17.15 13.39 -8.51
C TYR A 360 18.46 12.97 -9.17
N GLU A 361 19.38 12.47 -8.36
CA GLU A 361 20.67 11.93 -8.82
C GLU A 361 20.54 10.42 -9.04
N THR A 362 20.43 10.02 -10.29
CA THR A 362 20.09 8.65 -10.67
C THR A 362 21.16 7.61 -10.32
N SER A 363 22.44 7.97 -10.34
CA SER A 363 23.57 7.06 -10.07
C SER A 363 23.64 6.65 -8.59
N THR A 364 23.41 7.59 -7.69
CA THR A 364 23.40 7.39 -6.24
C THR A 364 22.01 7.11 -5.67
N GLN A 365 20.97 7.29 -6.50
CA GLN A 365 19.56 7.25 -6.11
C GLN A 365 19.24 8.25 -4.98
N LYS A 366 19.88 9.42 -4.98
CA LYS A 366 19.63 10.50 -4.03
C LYS A 366 18.63 11.49 -4.58
N ILE A 367 17.65 11.82 -3.75
CA ILE A 367 16.71 12.91 -3.94
C ILE A 367 17.27 14.10 -3.14
N ILE A 368 17.83 15.07 -3.85
CA ILE A 368 18.42 16.28 -3.27
C ILE A 368 17.36 17.38 -3.32
N TYR A 369 17.11 18.04 -2.21
CA TYR A 369 16.04 19.03 -2.14
C TYR A 369 16.39 20.24 -1.28
N ILE A 370 15.75 21.39 -1.57
CA ILE A 370 15.90 22.65 -0.86
C ILE A 370 14.68 22.82 0.08
N PRO A 371 14.85 22.65 1.41
CA PRO A 371 13.73 22.68 2.35
C PRO A 371 13.11 24.06 2.56
N ASP A 372 13.86 25.14 2.29
CA ASP A 372 13.42 26.54 2.42
C ASP A 372 13.88 27.32 1.18
N PRO A 373 12.95 27.76 0.31
CA PRO A 373 13.31 28.54 -0.89
C PRO A 373 14.09 29.83 -0.62
N LYS A 374 14.02 30.35 0.62
CA LYS A 374 14.78 31.53 1.05
C LYS A 374 16.24 31.23 1.45
N LYS A 375 16.58 29.95 1.64
CA LYS A 375 17.90 29.46 2.05
C LYS A 375 18.40 28.40 1.09
N ARG A 376 18.54 28.77 -0.17
CA ARG A 376 18.86 27.84 -1.28
C ARG A 376 20.24 27.17 -1.14
N GLU A 377 21.13 27.71 -0.34
CA GLU A 377 22.44 27.12 0.00
C GLU A 377 22.30 25.86 0.89
N LYS A 378 21.18 25.72 1.59
CA LYS A 378 20.92 24.57 2.47
C LYS A 378 20.21 23.47 1.70
N LYS A 379 20.96 22.53 1.16
CA LYS A 379 20.43 21.31 0.53
C LYS A 379 20.34 20.18 1.57
N LEU A 380 19.32 19.37 1.45
CA LEU A 380 19.14 18.10 2.16
C LEU A 380 19.01 16.99 1.13
N SER A 381 19.21 15.75 1.53
CA SER A 381 19.02 14.60 0.65
C SER A 381 18.39 13.44 1.39
N GLU A 382 17.76 12.57 0.61
CA GLU A 382 17.13 11.32 1.02
C GLU A 382 17.32 10.29 -0.11
N TYR A 383 17.42 9.02 0.20
CA TYR A 383 17.52 7.99 -0.83
C TYR A 383 16.13 7.62 -1.40
N LEU A 384 16.10 7.21 -2.66
CA LEU A 384 14.85 6.77 -3.31
C LEU A 384 14.14 5.66 -2.53
N LEU A 385 14.88 4.69 -2.00
CA LEU A 385 14.29 3.60 -1.22
C LEU A 385 13.67 4.09 0.10
N GLU A 386 14.25 5.11 0.74
CA GLU A 386 13.64 5.78 1.92
C GLU A 386 12.34 6.48 1.54
N PHE A 387 12.33 7.16 0.41
CA PHE A 387 11.14 7.81 -0.15
C PHE A 387 10.01 6.81 -0.46
N GLU A 388 10.35 5.64 -1.01
CA GLU A 388 9.40 4.54 -1.23
C GLU A 388 8.84 3.99 0.08
N ILE A 389 9.68 3.85 1.11
CA ILE A 389 9.26 3.43 2.46
C ILE A 389 8.29 4.45 3.07
N GLU A 390 8.57 5.75 2.94
CA GLU A 390 7.67 6.80 3.41
C GLU A 390 6.32 6.75 2.70
N ALA A 391 6.30 6.64 1.36
CA ALA A 391 5.08 6.54 0.56
C ALA A 391 4.22 5.33 1.00
N LEU A 392 4.85 4.16 1.14
CA LEU A 392 4.19 2.94 1.60
C LEU A 392 3.65 3.08 3.03
N SER A 393 4.44 3.64 3.93
CA SER A 393 4.08 3.86 5.33
C SER A 393 2.86 4.78 5.47
N MET A 394 2.80 5.88 4.72
CA MET A 394 1.64 6.77 4.69
C MET A 394 0.39 6.05 4.16
N PHE A 395 0.53 5.26 3.11
CA PHE A 395 -0.57 4.47 2.58
C PHE A 395 -1.10 3.45 3.60
N GLN A 396 -0.21 2.75 4.31
CA GLN A 396 -0.60 1.82 5.37
C GLN A 396 -1.34 2.53 6.51
N ALA A 397 -0.91 3.73 6.91
CA ALA A 397 -1.63 4.53 7.91
C ALA A 397 -3.04 4.90 7.43
N ILE A 398 -3.21 5.23 6.15
CA ILE A 398 -4.52 5.48 5.56
C ILE A 398 -5.41 4.24 5.64
N LEU A 399 -4.87 3.05 5.40
CA LEU A 399 -5.60 1.80 5.55
C LEU A 399 -6.06 1.56 7.01
N VAL A 400 -5.22 1.91 8.00
CA VAL A 400 -5.64 1.87 9.42
C VAL A 400 -6.79 2.85 9.66
N ILE A 401 -6.67 4.08 9.17
CA ILE A 401 -7.74 5.08 9.34
C ILE A 401 -9.00 4.66 8.59
N SER A 402 -8.90 3.91 7.50
CA SER A 402 -10.07 3.38 6.80
C SER A 402 -10.93 2.47 7.68
N GLU A 403 -10.32 1.75 8.65
CA GLU A 403 -11.09 0.97 9.61
C GLU A 403 -11.86 1.87 10.58
N TYR A 404 -11.26 2.97 11.07
CA TYR A 404 -12.00 3.95 11.87
C TYR A 404 -13.15 4.55 11.07
N LEU A 405 -12.93 4.93 9.83
CA LEU A 405 -13.97 5.48 8.95
C LEU A 405 -15.09 4.48 8.71
N TYR A 406 -14.75 3.22 8.46
CA TYR A 406 -15.74 2.14 8.31
C TYR A 406 -16.61 2.01 9.55
N ARG A 407 -16.03 2.05 10.77
CA ARG A 407 -16.77 1.97 12.03
C ARG A 407 -17.66 3.19 12.26
N LEU A 408 -17.23 4.39 11.90
CA LEU A 408 -18.07 5.59 11.95
C LEU A 408 -19.27 5.46 11.01
N ARG A 409 -19.10 4.96 9.81
CA ARG A 409 -20.18 4.73 8.84
C ARG A 409 -21.12 3.62 9.30
N GLU A 410 -20.60 2.56 9.93
CA GLU A 410 -21.40 1.51 10.54
C GLU A 410 -22.28 2.11 11.65
N LEU A 411 -21.72 2.93 12.54
CA LEU A 411 -22.44 3.61 13.60
C LEU A 411 -23.53 4.56 13.04
N GLU A 412 -23.21 5.34 12.00
CA GLU A 412 -24.18 6.22 11.32
C GLU A 412 -25.40 5.43 10.84
N LEU A 413 -25.20 4.28 10.19
CA LEU A 413 -26.29 3.44 9.70
C LEU A 413 -27.10 2.83 10.84
N LEU A 414 -26.43 2.35 11.89
CA LEU A 414 -27.09 1.80 13.07
C LEU A 414 -27.95 2.85 13.78
N THR A 415 -27.50 4.08 13.87
CA THR A 415 -28.25 5.21 14.45
C THR A 415 -29.49 5.55 13.62
N LYS A 416 -29.42 5.37 12.30
CA LYS A 416 -30.57 5.50 11.39
C LYS A 416 -31.52 4.30 11.43
N GLY A 417 -31.29 3.32 12.31
CA GLY A 417 -32.10 2.11 12.45
C GLY A 417 -31.83 1.00 11.44
N VAL A 418 -30.75 1.13 10.65
CA VAL A 418 -30.33 0.07 9.73
C VAL A 418 -29.51 -0.95 10.50
N VAL A 419 -30.10 -2.08 10.84
CA VAL A 419 -29.48 -3.15 11.63
C VAL A 419 -29.20 -4.38 10.78
N PRO A 420 -28.20 -5.21 11.14
CA PRO A 420 -27.99 -6.50 10.48
C PRO A 420 -29.23 -7.38 10.67
N LEU A 421 -29.66 -8.01 9.59
CA LEU A 421 -30.76 -8.94 9.66
C LEU A 421 -30.26 -10.33 10.10
N PRO A 422 -31.06 -11.11 10.88
CA PRO A 422 -30.70 -12.47 11.26
C PRO A 422 -30.41 -13.33 10.04
N VAL A 423 -29.31 -14.10 10.09
CA VAL A 423 -29.01 -15.08 9.05
C VAL A 423 -29.85 -16.32 9.33
N GLU A 424 -30.87 -16.56 8.51
CA GLU A 424 -31.56 -17.83 8.50
C GLU A 424 -30.66 -18.86 7.79
N PHE A 425 -29.93 -19.64 8.58
CA PHE A 425 -29.28 -20.81 8.02
C PHE A 425 -30.37 -21.78 7.55
N PRO A 426 -30.38 -22.22 6.30
CA PRO A 426 -31.29 -23.27 5.87
C PRO A 426 -31.01 -24.47 6.77
N VAL A 427 -31.98 -24.81 7.58
CA VAL A 427 -31.94 -26.04 8.37
C VAL A 427 -31.80 -27.15 7.35
N LYS A 428 -30.60 -27.76 7.26
CA LYS A 428 -30.39 -28.94 6.41
C LYS A 428 -31.42 -29.96 6.94
N GLU A 429 -32.54 -30.09 6.24
CA GLU A 429 -33.46 -31.20 6.50
C GLU A 429 -32.58 -32.45 6.51
N ARG A 430 -32.45 -33.04 7.68
CA ARG A 430 -31.82 -34.36 7.80
C ARG A 430 -32.66 -35.25 6.88
N LYS A 431 -32.19 -35.54 5.67
CA LYS A 431 -32.80 -36.55 4.80
C LYS A 431 -33.03 -37.75 5.68
N LYS A 432 -34.29 -38.04 6.04
CA LYS A 432 -34.65 -39.26 6.77
C LYS A 432 -34.06 -40.41 5.95
N LYS A 433 -33.05 -41.04 6.51
CA LYS A 433 -32.40 -42.21 5.85
C LYS A 433 -33.55 -43.20 5.61
N LYS A 434 -33.85 -43.50 4.40
CA LYS A 434 -34.84 -44.57 4.07
C LYS A 434 -34.25 -45.84 4.65
N ILE A 435 -34.86 -46.34 5.73
CA ILE A 435 -34.51 -47.64 6.30
C ILE A 435 -35.17 -48.69 5.42
N TYR A 436 -34.34 -49.46 4.76
CA TYR A 436 -34.83 -50.60 4.02
C TYR A 436 -35.22 -51.71 4.95
N PRO A 437 -36.22 -52.59 4.62
CA PRO A 437 -36.77 -53.60 5.55
C PRO A 437 -35.74 -54.57 6.17
N ASN A 438 -34.53 -54.63 5.64
CA ASN A 438 -33.47 -55.54 6.12
C ASN A 438 -32.28 -54.77 6.81
N GLU A 439 -32.41 -53.49 7.08
CA GLU A 439 -31.36 -52.74 7.84
C GLU A 439 -31.71 -52.70 9.33
N LYS A 440 -30.69 -52.98 10.17
CA LYS A 440 -30.86 -52.90 11.64
C LYS A 440 -31.12 -51.43 12.01
N CYS A 441 -32.11 -51.24 12.89
CA CYS A 441 -32.46 -49.92 13.40
C CYS A 441 -31.22 -49.24 14.02
N PRO A 442 -30.91 -47.97 13.65
CA PRO A 442 -29.78 -47.24 14.24
C PRO A 442 -29.89 -47.00 15.75
N CYS A 443 -31.08 -47.21 16.33
CA CYS A 443 -31.32 -47.10 17.78
C CYS A 443 -30.91 -48.34 18.61
N GLY A 444 -30.46 -49.45 17.98
CA GLY A 444 -29.98 -50.64 18.65
C GLY A 444 -31.07 -51.53 19.25
N SER A 445 -32.36 -51.21 19.05
CA SER A 445 -33.48 -52.09 19.39
C SER A 445 -33.73 -53.07 18.24
N GLY A 446 -33.12 -54.26 18.34
CA GLY A 446 -33.38 -55.41 17.48
C GLY A 446 -34.48 -56.27 17.95
#